data_74e176b595a95b115332cdd8a8dac395
#
_entry.id   74e176b595a95b115332cdd8a8dac395
#
_cell.length_a   1.000
_cell.length_b   1.000
_cell.length_c   1.000
_cell.angle_alpha   90.00
_cell.angle_beta   90.00
_cell.angle_gamma   90.00
#
_symmetry.space_group_name_H-M   'P 1'
#
loop_
_entity.id
_entity.type
_entity.pdbx_description
1 polymer ?
#
loop_
_entity_poly.entity_id
_entity_poly.type
_entity_poly.pdbx_seq_one_letter_code
_entity_poly.pdbx_strand_id
1 'polypeptide(L)'
;MGIFDQMKQAMQMRNEAKRIQAEIEKINVEYANGGISVTARGDFTITSIKISPETWAEAAGGKPERFETMLFNVINGALKSVKKTTQEQMMAAMKGG
;
A
#
# COMPACT_ATOMS: atom_id res chain seq x y z
N MET A 1 35.68 -7.46 -21.73
CA MET A 1 34.27 -7.40 -21.41
C MET A 1 33.42 -7.31 -22.65
N GLY A 2 32.66 -8.33 -22.90
CA GLY A 2 31.82 -8.38 -24.08
C GLY A 2 30.41 -7.91 -23.83
N ILE A 3 29.67 -7.77 -24.92
CA ILE A 3 28.26 -7.39 -24.92
C ILE A 3 27.46 -8.37 -24.06
N PHE A 4 27.87 -9.64 -23.98
CA PHE A 4 27.17 -10.65 -23.20
C PHE A 4 27.17 -10.35 -21.71
N ASP A 5 28.25 -9.78 -21.17
CA ASP A 5 28.31 -9.43 -19.75
C ASP A 5 27.33 -8.30 -19.41
N GLN A 6 27.21 -7.33 -20.31
CA GLN A 6 26.26 -6.23 -20.15
C GLN A 6 24.81 -6.73 -20.21
N MET A 7 24.54 -7.64 -21.14
CA MET A 7 23.20 -8.23 -21.26
C MET A 7 22.86 -9.07 -20.03
N LYS A 8 23.83 -9.81 -19.51
CA LYS A 8 23.63 -10.62 -18.31
C LYS A 8 23.33 -9.75 -17.10
N GLN A 9 24.06 -8.65 -16.93
CA GLN A 9 23.80 -7.69 -15.84
C GLN A 9 22.42 -7.06 -15.98
N ALA A 10 22.03 -6.68 -17.18
CA ALA A 10 20.72 -6.09 -17.43
C ALA A 10 19.61 -7.08 -17.10
N MET A 11 19.77 -8.34 -17.43
CA MET A 11 18.78 -9.37 -17.11
C MET A 11 18.70 -9.62 -15.60
N GLN A 12 19.84 -9.62 -14.90
CA GLN A 12 19.85 -9.78 -13.44
C GLN A 12 19.13 -8.62 -12.77
N MET A 13 19.38 -7.39 -13.20
CA MET A 13 18.71 -6.21 -12.66
C MET A 13 17.21 -6.28 -12.90
N ARG A 14 16.79 -6.72 -14.08
CA ARG A 14 15.37 -6.88 -14.40
C ARG A 14 14.73 -7.94 -13.53
N ASN A 15 15.40 -9.06 -13.30
CA ASN A 15 14.89 -10.14 -12.48
C ASN A 15 14.75 -9.71 -11.01
N GLU A 16 15.74 -8.96 -10.51
CA GLU A 16 15.69 -8.41 -9.16
C GLU A 16 14.54 -7.41 -9.00
N ALA A 17 14.35 -6.53 -9.99
CA ALA A 17 13.26 -5.57 -9.98
C ALA A 17 11.90 -6.27 -9.96
N LYS A 18 11.74 -7.34 -10.74
CA LYS A 18 10.51 -8.13 -10.74
C LYS A 18 10.28 -8.81 -9.40
N ARG A 19 11.34 -9.32 -8.78
CA ARG A 19 11.24 -9.97 -7.47
C ARG A 19 10.82 -8.97 -6.39
N ILE A 20 11.45 -7.79 -6.40
CA ILE A 20 11.12 -6.72 -5.46
C ILE A 20 9.66 -6.28 -5.66
N GLN A 21 9.24 -6.12 -6.91
CA GLN A 21 7.87 -5.75 -7.23
C GLN A 21 6.89 -6.81 -6.72
N ALA A 22 7.20 -8.09 -6.90
CA ALA A 22 6.36 -9.17 -6.39
C ALA A 22 6.27 -9.16 -4.87
N GLU A 23 7.37 -8.87 -4.18
CA GLU A 23 7.38 -8.78 -2.72
C GLU A 23 6.56 -7.57 -2.25
N ILE A 24 6.66 -6.44 -2.94
CA ILE A 24 5.88 -5.23 -2.63
C ILE A 24 4.39 -5.52 -2.79
N GLU A 25 4.00 -6.23 -3.83
CA GLU A 25 2.60 -6.57 -4.08
C GLU A 25 2.00 -7.52 -3.04
N LYS A 26 2.84 -8.24 -2.30
CA LYS A 26 2.40 -9.11 -1.20
C LYS A 26 2.12 -8.33 0.08
N ILE A 27 2.58 -7.10 0.16
CA ILE A 27 2.36 -6.27 1.35
C ILE A 27 0.92 -5.75 1.32
N ASN A 28 0.18 -6.01 2.40
CA ASN A 28 -1.16 -5.50 2.59
C ASN A 28 -1.25 -4.88 3.97
N VAL A 29 -1.69 -3.63 4.03
CA VAL A 29 -1.81 -2.90 5.27
C VAL A 29 -3.25 -2.43 5.41
N GLU A 30 -3.87 -2.79 6.53
CA GLU A 30 -5.22 -2.34 6.86
C GLU A 30 -5.13 -1.16 7.83
N TYR A 31 -5.86 -0.12 7.53
CA TYR A 31 -5.96 1.06 8.38
C TYR A 31 -7.44 1.38 8.59
N ALA A 32 -7.82 1.53 9.84
CA ALA A 32 -9.22 1.76 10.20
C ALA A 32 -9.35 2.94 11.15
N ASN A 33 -10.39 3.73 10.97
CA ASN A 33 -10.71 4.84 11.85
C ASN A 33 -12.18 5.22 11.67
N GLY A 34 -12.90 5.38 12.78
CA GLY A 34 -14.25 5.91 12.75
C GLY A 34 -15.28 5.05 12.01
N GLY A 35 -15.08 3.74 11.94
CA GLY A 35 -15.99 2.84 11.25
C GLY A 35 -15.70 2.67 9.75
N ILE A 36 -14.61 3.24 9.29
CA ILE A 36 -14.13 3.05 7.92
C ILE A 36 -12.80 2.30 7.98
N SER A 37 -12.68 1.23 7.19
CA SER A 37 -11.48 0.43 7.10
C SER A 37 -11.02 0.38 5.65
N VAL A 38 -9.74 0.63 5.42
CA VAL A 38 -9.14 0.64 4.08
C VAL A 38 -7.94 -0.27 4.09
N THR A 39 -7.84 -1.13 3.07
CA THR A 39 -6.66 -1.96 2.86
C THR A 39 -5.88 -1.42 1.68
N ALA A 40 -4.60 -1.17 1.88
CA ALA A 40 -3.69 -0.70 0.84
C ALA A 40 -2.62 -1.74 0.58
N ARG A 41 -2.30 -1.93 -0.69
CA ARG A 41 -1.23 -2.83 -1.12
C ARG A 41 0.08 -2.04 -1.22
N GLY A 42 1.22 -2.75 -1.17
CA GLY A 42 2.54 -2.10 -1.17
C GLY A 42 2.83 -1.23 -2.39
N ASP A 43 2.13 -1.44 -3.47
CA ASP A 43 2.24 -0.62 -4.69
C ASP A 43 1.33 0.62 -4.66
N PHE A 44 0.82 0.98 -3.48
CA PHE A 44 -0.09 2.12 -3.28
C PHE A 44 -1.45 1.94 -3.95
N THR A 45 -1.87 0.69 -4.15
CA THR A 45 -3.19 0.38 -4.66
C THR A 45 -4.14 0.12 -3.50
N ILE A 46 -5.29 0.77 -3.50
CA ILE A 46 -6.34 0.50 -2.52
C ILE A 46 -7.10 -0.74 -3.00
N THR A 47 -7.09 -1.79 -2.19
CA THR A 47 -7.69 -3.07 -2.56
C THR A 47 -9.04 -3.33 -1.92
N SER A 48 -9.35 -2.62 -0.83
CA SER A 48 -10.61 -2.82 -0.12
C SER A 48 -10.99 -1.58 0.66
N ILE A 49 -12.27 -1.26 0.67
CA ILE A 49 -12.85 -0.22 1.52
C ILE A 49 -14.09 -0.83 2.17
N LYS A 50 -14.15 -0.80 3.51
CA LYS A 50 -15.30 -1.27 4.26
C LYS A 50 -15.83 -0.14 5.13
N ILE A 51 -17.13 0.05 5.09
CA ILE A 51 -17.80 1.12 5.83
C ILE A 51 -18.83 0.45 6.75
N SER A 52 -18.80 0.79 8.05
CA SER A 52 -19.74 0.22 8.99
C SER A 52 -21.17 0.72 8.70
N PRO A 53 -22.19 -0.08 9.01
CA PRO A 53 -23.57 0.36 8.83
C PRO A 53 -23.91 1.66 9.56
N GLU A 54 -23.34 1.87 10.75
CA GLU A 54 -23.56 3.07 11.55
C GLU A 54 -22.99 4.30 10.84
N THR A 55 -21.78 4.19 10.32
CA THR A 55 -21.12 5.29 9.60
C THR A 55 -21.87 5.63 8.32
N TRP A 56 -22.33 4.60 7.61
CA TRP A 56 -23.09 4.78 6.39
C TRP A 56 -24.45 5.45 6.68
N ALA A 57 -25.13 5.01 7.74
CA ALA A 57 -26.40 5.60 8.16
C ALA A 57 -26.25 7.07 8.54
N GLU A 58 -25.16 7.41 9.23
CA GLU A 58 -24.85 8.80 9.61
C GLU A 58 -24.67 9.67 8.37
N ALA A 59 -23.94 9.19 7.38
CA ALA A 59 -23.71 9.91 6.13
C ALA A 59 -25.03 10.11 5.36
N ALA A 60 -25.84 9.06 5.28
CA ALA A 60 -27.15 9.12 4.61
C ALA A 60 -28.13 10.00 5.37
N GLY A 61 -27.95 10.14 6.69
CA GLY A 61 -28.83 10.92 7.56
C GLY A 61 -28.57 12.43 7.56
N GLY A 62 -27.74 12.94 6.64
CA GLY A 62 -27.55 14.38 6.48
C GLY A 62 -26.20 14.92 6.92
N LYS A 63 -25.21 14.04 7.15
CA LYS A 63 -23.86 14.46 7.52
C LYS A 63 -22.81 13.93 6.54
N PRO A 64 -22.94 14.20 5.22
CA PRO A 64 -21.99 13.68 4.23
C PRO A 64 -20.60 14.28 4.39
N GLU A 65 -20.49 15.52 4.86
CA GLU A 65 -19.19 16.20 4.99
C GLU A 65 -18.28 15.51 5.99
N ARG A 66 -18.85 15.08 7.11
CA ARG A 66 -18.09 14.32 8.11
C ARG A 66 -17.60 13.00 7.54
N PHE A 67 -18.45 12.31 6.80
CA PHE A 67 -18.10 11.07 6.13
C PHE A 67 -16.97 11.30 5.12
N GLU A 68 -17.06 12.34 4.33
CA GLU A 68 -16.05 12.68 3.33
C GLU A 68 -14.69 12.93 3.99
N THR A 69 -14.66 13.69 5.10
CA THR A 69 -13.45 13.97 5.85
C THR A 69 -12.86 12.69 6.45
N MET A 70 -13.70 11.84 7.01
CA MET A 70 -13.26 10.56 7.57
C MET A 70 -12.64 9.67 6.49
N LEU A 71 -13.28 9.57 5.34
CA LEU A 71 -12.79 8.75 4.23
C LEU A 71 -11.45 9.28 3.73
N PHE A 72 -11.34 10.58 3.56
CA PHE A 72 -10.10 11.24 3.17
C PHE A 72 -8.96 10.92 4.15
N ASN A 73 -9.22 11.03 5.45
CA ASN A 73 -8.22 10.78 6.48
C ASN A 73 -7.82 9.30 6.52
N VAL A 74 -8.77 8.40 6.37
CA VAL A 74 -8.49 6.95 6.41
C VAL A 74 -7.68 6.54 5.20
N ILE A 75 -8.02 7.02 4.01
CA ILE A 75 -7.26 6.70 2.80
C ILE A 75 -5.83 7.21 2.92
N ASN A 76 -5.64 8.45 3.34
CA ASN A 76 -4.30 9.01 3.53
C ASN A 76 -3.53 8.30 4.63
N GLY A 77 -4.20 7.90 5.70
CA GLY A 77 -3.59 7.10 6.76
C GLY A 77 -3.12 5.75 6.27
N ALA A 78 -3.92 5.09 5.43
CA ALA A 78 -3.56 3.82 4.83
C ALA A 78 -2.32 3.96 3.92
N LEU A 79 -2.28 5.00 3.11
CA LEU A 79 -1.15 5.25 2.21
C LEU A 79 0.13 5.55 2.99
N LYS A 80 0.04 6.32 4.07
CA LYS A 80 1.19 6.57 4.95
C LYS A 80 1.67 5.29 5.61
N SER A 81 0.74 4.45 6.08
CA SER A 81 1.07 3.19 6.72
C SER A 81 1.75 2.23 5.76
N VAL A 82 1.26 2.12 4.52
CA VAL A 82 1.87 1.24 3.53
C VAL A 82 3.25 1.74 3.13
N LYS A 83 3.45 3.05 3.05
CA LYS A 83 4.75 3.64 2.76
C LYS A 83 5.76 3.28 3.85
N LYS A 84 5.36 3.43 5.11
CA LYS A 84 6.21 3.09 6.25
C LYS A 84 6.56 1.60 6.26
N THR A 85 5.57 0.73 6.08
CA THR A 85 5.77 -0.71 6.07
C THR A 85 6.70 -1.13 4.94
N THR A 86 6.51 -0.57 3.76
CA THR A 86 7.33 -0.86 2.59
C THR A 86 8.78 -0.44 2.83
N GLN A 87 8.99 0.75 3.39
CA GLN A 87 10.34 1.24 3.72
C GLN A 87 11.01 0.35 4.75
N GLU A 88 10.29 -0.06 5.78
CA GLU A 88 10.82 -0.94 6.82
C GLU A 88 11.23 -2.30 6.25
N GLN A 89 10.41 -2.86 5.36
CA GLN A 89 10.73 -4.15 4.75
C GLN A 89 11.91 -4.05 3.79
N MET A 90 12.03 -2.96 3.04
CA MET A 90 13.17 -2.74 2.18
C MET A 90 14.45 -2.59 2.98
N MET A 91 14.42 -1.86 4.10
CA MET A 91 15.56 -1.73 4.98
C MET A 91 15.96 -3.06 5.61
N ALA A 92 14.99 -3.87 6.02
CA ALA A 92 15.25 -5.19 6.57
C ALA A 92 15.89 -6.11 5.53
N ALA A 93 15.43 -6.05 4.28
CA ALA A 93 16.00 -6.84 3.20
C ALA A 93 17.44 -6.42 2.91
N MET A 94 17.75 -5.13 2.99
CA MET A 94 19.11 -4.63 2.78
C MET A 94 20.04 -5.05 3.90
N LYS A 95 19.54 -5.12 5.15
CA LYS A 95 20.34 -5.55 6.29
C LYS A 95 20.55 -7.05 6.33
N GLY A 96 19.61 -7.81 5.78
CA GLY A 96 19.66 -9.26 5.79
C GLY A 96 20.54 -9.88 4.69
N GLY A 97 21.06 -9.03 3.82
CA GLY A 97 21.88 -9.46 2.71
C GLY A 97 23.31 -9.60 3.07
#